data_096a42344a2d5f756ef7efb25a540480
#
_entry.id   096a42344a2d5f756ef7efb25a540480
#
_cell.length_a   1.000
_cell.length_b   1.000
_cell.length_c   1.000
_cell.angle_alpha   90.00
_cell.angle_beta   90.00
_cell.angle_gamma   90.00
#
_symmetry.space_group_name_H-M   'P 1'
#
loop_
_entity.id
_entity.type
_entity.pdbx_description
1 polymer ?
#
loop_
_entity_poly.entity_id
_entity_poly.type
_entity_poly.pdbx_seq_one_letter_code
_entity_poly.pdbx_strand_id
1 'polypeptide(L)'
;MGGRQKRALGDVFGLRNFGVNLTTLAPGARSALRHGHSLQDAFVYIITGAPTLIINAGEQVLQPGMCVGFRAGDGDAHCLINRSEAVVTYLEVGDRSAGDSVAYPDDDLMLVPLADGQRVYRHKDGTPY
;
A
#
# COMPACT_ATOMS: atom_id res chain seq x y z
N MET A 1 6.29 -10.68 3.86
CA MET A 1 4.91 -11.13 4.02
C MET A 1 4.56 -12.14 2.96
N GLY A 2 4.24 -13.36 3.41
CA GLY A 2 3.91 -14.44 2.49
C GLY A 2 2.54 -14.28 1.84
N GLY A 3 2.37 -14.88 0.66
CA GLY A 3 1.09 -14.96 -0.03
C GLY A 3 0.72 -13.74 -0.87
N ARG A 4 1.57 -12.73 -0.98
CA ARG A 4 1.38 -11.59 -1.87
C ARG A 4 2.25 -11.76 -3.10
N GLN A 5 1.64 -11.61 -4.27
CA GLN A 5 2.33 -11.55 -5.55
C GLN A 5 1.99 -10.22 -6.23
N LYS A 6 3.01 -9.50 -6.67
CA LYS A 6 2.87 -8.18 -7.26
C LYS A 6 3.54 -8.14 -8.62
N ARG A 7 2.81 -7.68 -9.63
CA ARG A 7 3.33 -7.49 -10.99
C ARG A 7 3.32 -6.01 -11.33
N ALA A 8 4.49 -5.44 -11.57
CA ALA A 8 4.67 -4.02 -11.87
C ALA A 8 4.38 -3.76 -13.35
N LEU A 9 3.10 -3.63 -13.71
CA LEU A 9 2.66 -3.50 -15.10
C LEU A 9 3.17 -2.21 -15.75
N GLY A 10 3.19 -1.11 -15.01
CA GLY A 10 3.65 0.18 -15.55
C GLY A 10 5.13 0.17 -15.92
N ASP A 11 5.94 -0.60 -15.23
CA ASP A 11 7.38 -0.68 -15.48
C ASP A 11 7.69 -1.31 -16.84
N VAL A 12 6.81 -2.19 -17.34
CA VAL A 12 6.92 -2.80 -18.67
C VAL A 12 6.96 -1.74 -19.77
N PHE A 13 6.28 -0.62 -19.56
CA PHE A 13 6.17 0.49 -20.51
C PHE A 13 7.12 1.65 -20.19
N GLY A 14 7.96 1.53 -19.16
CA GLY A 14 8.86 2.58 -18.73
C GLY A 14 8.19 3.76 -18.05
N LEU A 15 6.99 3.58 -17.49
CA LEU A 15 6.28 4.64 -16.79
C LEU A 15 7.02 5.00 -15.48
N ARG A 16 7.21 6.30 -15.23
CA ARG A 16 7.99 6.79 -14.09
C ARG A 16 7.21 7.62 -13.09
N ASN A 17 6.19 8.34 -13.54
CA ASN A 17 5.47 9.30 -12.70
C ASN A 17 4.52 8.62 -11.72
N PHE A 18 4.09 7.41 -12.03
CA PHE A 18 3.25 6.60 -11.14
C PHE A 18 3.54 5.11 -11.37
N GLY A 19 3.25 4.31 -10.36
CA GLY A 19 3.31 2.85 -10.45
C GLY A 19 1.93 2.26 -10.73
N VAL A 20 1.88 1.24 -11.58
CA VAL A 20 0.68 0.44 -11.81
C VAL A 20 1.00 -1.00 -11.53
N ASN A 21 0.36 -1.58 -10.51
CA ASN A 21 0.64 -2.94 -10.07
C ASN A 21 -0.63 -3.77 -10.09
N LEU A 22 -0.51 -5.00 -10.59
CA LEU A 22 -1.51 -6.03 -10.41
C LEU A 22 -1.07 -6.91 -9.24
N THR A 23 -1.84 -6.91 -8.17
CA THR A 23 -1.48 -7.60 -6.94
C THR A 23 -2.48 -8.72 -6.65
N THR A 24 -1.95 -9.86 -6.23
CA THR A 24 -2.73 -11.02 -5.84
C THR A 24 -2.41 -11.36 -4.39
N LEU A 25 -3.46 -11.58 -3.58
CA LEU A 25 -3.35 -12.00 -2.20
C LEU A 25 -3.96 -13.38 -2.02
N ALA A 26 -3.14 -14.34 -1.60
CA ALA A 26 -3.63 -15.63 -1.14
C ALA A 26 -4.45 -15.48 0.14
N PRO A 27 -5.30 -16.46 0.50
CA PRO A 27 -6.00 -16.44 1.79
C PRO A 27 -5.04 -16.18 2.97
N GLY A 28 -5.39 -15.23 3.82
CA GLY A 28 -4.59 -14.81 4.97
C GLY A 28 -3.49 -13.78 4.69
N ALA A 29 -3.21 -13.48 3.41
CA ALA A 29 -2.16 -12.53 3.05
C ALA A 29 -2.59 -11.08 3.21
N ARG A 30 -1.60 -10.19 3.45
CA ARG A 30 -1.77 -8.74 3.54
C ARG A 30 -1.11 -8.05 2.35
N SER A 31 -1.66 -6.88 1.99
CA SER A 31 -1.02 -6.01 0.99
C SER A 31 0.32 -5.44 1.50
N ALA A 32 0.34 -5.02 2.75
CA ALA A 32 1.49 -4.45 3.45
C ALA A 32 1.16 -4.31 4.93
N LEU A 33 2.11 -3.89 5.76
CA LEU A 33 1.81 -3.34 7.07
C LEU A 33 0.94 -2.09 6.90
N ARG A 34 0.04 -1.83 7.85
CA ARG A 34 -0.84 -0.65 7.76
C ARG A 34 0.02 0.62 7.77
N HIS A 35 -0.17 1.47 6.76
CA HIS A 35 0.70 2.62 6.52
C HIS A 35 -0.03 3.77 5.84
N GLY A 36 0.56 4.96 5.94
CA GLY A 36 0.12 6.16 5.24
C GLY A 36 1.31 6.92 4.66
N HIS A 37 1.10 7.56 3.52
CA HIS A 37 2.11 8.34 2.80
C HIS A 37 1.96 9.83 3.07
N SER A 38 3.08 10.57 3.14
CA SER A 38 3.06 12.02 3.33
C SER A 38 2.75 12.78 2.03
N LEU A 39 3.25 12.31 0.88
CA LEU A 39 3.13 13.01 -0.41
C LEU A 39 2.55 12.17 -1.54
N GLN A 40 2.63 10.84 -1.48
CA GLN A 40 2.22 9.97 -2.59
C GLN A 40 0.78 9.51 -2.41
N ASP A 41 -0.09 9.84 -3.38
CA ASP A 41 -1.44 9.29 -3.46
C ASP A 41 -1.41 7.85 -3.95
N ALA A 42 -2.40 7.07 -3.55
CA ALA A 42 -2.58 5.69 -4.01
C ALA A 42 -4.05 5.40 -4.29
N PHE A 43 -4.27 4.46 -5.20
CA PHE A 43 -5.62 4.05 -5.62
C PHE A 43 -5.64 2.55 -5.82
N VAL A 44 -6.74 1.91 -5.41
CA VAL A 44 -6.94 0.47 -5.56
C VAL A 44 -8.30 0.20 -6.19
N TYR A 45 -8.34 -0.71 -7.15
CA TYR A 45 -9.57 -1.20 -7.78
C TYR A 45 -9.62 -2.72 -7.64
N ILE A 46 -10.68 -3.24 -7.01
CA ILE A 46 -10.83 -4.69 -6.76
C ILE A 46 -11.33 -5.38 -8.02
N ILE A 47 -10.58 -6.37 -8.51
CA ILE A 47 -10.90 -7.15 -9.70
C ILE A 47 -11.62 -8.44 -9.30
N THR A 48 -11.02 -9.23 -8.40
CA THR A 48 -11.63 -10.48 -7.91
C THR A 48 -11.46 -10.59 -6.40
N GLY A 49 -12.38 -11.33 -5.78
CA GLY A 49 -12.33 -11.61 -4.36
C GLY A 49 -12.90 -10.49 -3.49
N ALA A 50 -12.81 -10.69 -2.18
CA ALA A 50 -13.42 -9.79 -1.19
C ALA A 50 -12.41 -9.49 -0.07
N PRO A 51 -11.44 -8.59 -0.31
CA PRO A 51 -10.49 -8.21 0.72
C PRO A 51 -11.12 -7.32 1.78
N THR A 52 -10.56 -7.33 2.98
CA THR A 52 -10.91 -6.39 4.04
C THR A 52 -9.96 -5.21 4.01
N LEU A 53 -10.51 -4.01 3.87
CA LEU A 53 -9.79 -2.75 4.02
C LEU A 53 -9.75 -2.38 5.49
N ILE A 54 -8.57 -2.07 6.01
CA ILE A 54 -8.35 -1.60 7.39
C ILE A 54 -7.84 -0.16 7.31
N ILE A 55 -8.60 0.77 7.91
CA ILE A 55 -8.27 2.19 8.02
C ILE A 55 -8.39 2.62 9.49
N ASN A 56 -8.04 3.87 9.81
CA ASN A 56 -8.11 4.37 11.18
C ASN A 56 -9.53 4.25 11.77
N ALA A 57 -10.56 4.49 10.96
CA ALA A 57 -11.96 4.45 11.40
C ALA A 57 -12.52 3.04 11.59
N GLY A 58 -11.82 1.99 11.15
CA GLY A 58 -12.27 0.60 11.28
C GLY A 58 -12.00 -0.23 10.04
N GLU A 59 -12.87 -1.20 9.78
CA GLU A 59 -12.70 -2.19 8.73
C GLU A 59 -13.91 -2.24 7.82
N GLN A 60 -13.68 -2.53 6.54
CA GLN A 60 -14.72 -2.70 5.53
C GLN A 60 -14.33 -3.79 4.54
N VAL A 61 -15.25 -4.72 4.27
CA VAL A 61 -15.07 -5.71 3.20
C VAL A 61 -15.38 -5.05 1.85
N LEU A 62 -14.45 -5.17 0.92
CA LEU A 62 -14.61 -4.68 -0.45
C LEU A 62 -15.03 -5.82 -1.37
N GLN A 63 -15.77 -5.49 -2.42
CA GLN A 63 -16.26 -6.43 -3.42
C GLN A 63 -15.65 -6.12 -4.79
N PRO A 64 -15.64 -7.05 -5.75
CA PRO A 64 -15.22 -6.77 -7.12
C PRO A 64 -15.96 -5.57 -7.70
N GLY A 65 -15.22 -4.68 -8.37
CA GLY A 65 -15.77 -3.43 -8.92
C GLY A 65 -15.74 -2.26 -7.96
N MET A 66 -15.49 -2.48 -6.67
CA MET A 66 -15.27 -1.40 -5.73
C MET A 66 -13.85 -0.84 -5.86
N CYS A 67 -13.70 0.44 -5.54
CA CYS A 67 -12.40 1.11 -5.52
C CYS A 67 -12.26 1.98 -4.27
N VAL A 68 -11.02 2.31 -3.94
CA VAL A 68 -10.70 3.20 -2.83
C VAL A 68 -9.45 4.00 -3.17
N GLY A 69 -9.47 5.29 -2.85
CA GLY A 69 -8.31 6.17 -2.96
C GLY A 69 -7.76 6.53 -1.59
N PHE A 70 -6.44 6.67 -1.52
CA PHE A 70 -5.73 7.04 -0.30
C PHE A 70 -4.99 8.34 -0.56
N ARG A 71 -5.56 9.46 -0.10
CA ARG A 71 -4.96 10.77 -0.28
C ARG A 71 -3.74 10.93 0.64
N ALA A 72 -2.63 11.37 0.07
CA ALA A 72 -1.43 11.64 0.82
C ALA A 72 -1.65 12.71 1.89
N GLY A 73 -1.00 12.55 3.03
CA GLY A 73 -0.99 13.55 4.09
C GLY A 73 -2.29 13.74 4.86
N ASP A 74 -3.29 12.86 4.69
CA ASP A 74 -4.57 12.99 5.41
C ASP A 74 -4.54 12.38 6.82
N GLY A 75 -3.43 11.76 7.20
CA GLY A 75 -3.26 11.16 8.52
C GLY A 75 -3.90 9.78 8.67
N ASP A 76 -4.60 9.27 7.67
CA ASP A 76 -5.14 7.92 7.67
C ASP A 76 -4.11 6.91 7.18
N ALA A 77 -4.12 5.73 7.76
CA ALA A 77 -3.26 4.63 7.35
C ALA A 77 -4.11 3.43 6.96
N HIS A 78 -3.63 2.66 5.98
CA HIS A 78 -4.42 1.60 5.38
C HIS A 78 -3.60 0.34 5.12
N CYS A 79 -4.29 -0.77 5.02
CA CYS A 79 -3.83 -1.99 4.37
C CYS A 79 -5.04 -2.81 3.92
N LEU A 80 -4.80 -3.76 3.03
CA LEU A 80 -5.77 -4.77 2.65
C LEU A 80 -5.32 -6.11 3.22
N ILE A 81 -6.26 -6.87 3.75
CA ILE A 81 -6.02 -8.25 4.19
C ILE A 81 -7.05 -9.18 3.57
N ASN A 82 -6.60 -10.31 3.07
CA ASN A 82 -7.49 -11.34 2.56
C ASN A 82 -7.87 -12.31 3.67
N ARG A 83 -9.00 -12.06 4.33
CA ARG A 83 -9.55 -12.95 5.36
C ARG A 83 -10.50 -14.01 4.80
N SER A 84 -10.66 -14.04 3.47
CA SER A 84 -11.51 -15.02 2.79
C SER A 84 -10.72 -16.28 2.44
N GLU A 85 -11.43 -17.29 1.93
CA GLU A 85 -10.83 -18.54 1.46
C GLU A 85 -10.50 -18.51 -0.05
N ALA A 86 -10.84 -17.43 -0.73
CA ALA A 86 -10.59 -17.26 -2.16
C ALA A 86 -9.47 -16.25 -2.40
N VAL A 87 -8.79 -16.37 -3.54
CA VAL A 87 -7.74 -15.44 -3.95
C VAL A 87 -8.36 -14.06 -4.23
N VAL A 88 -7.67 -13.01 -3.82
CA VAL A 88 -8.01 -11.62 -4.11
C VAL A 88 -7.04 -11.06 -5.14
N THR A 89 -7.56 -10.37 -6.16
CA THR A 89 -6.75 -9.67 -7.16
C THR A 89 -7.24 -8.22 -7.27
N TYR A 90 -6.31 -7.28 -7.23
CA TYR A 90 -6.63 -5.86 -7.37
C TYR A 90 -5.56 -5.13 -8.18
N LEU A 91 -6.00 -4.04 -8.81
CA LEU A 91 -5.11 -3.09 -9.47
C LEU A 91 -4.78 -1.96 -8.49
N GLU A 92 -3.50 -1.64 -8.37
CA GLU A 92 -3.02 -0.55 -7.53
C GLU A 92 -2.29 0.46 -8.39
N VAL A 93 -2.65 1.74 -8.23
CA VAL A 93 -1.97 2.85 -8.88
C VAL A 93 -1.42 3.76 -7.79
N GLY A 94 -0.12 4.00 -7.81
CA GLY A 94 0.55 4.81 -6.80
C GLY A 94 1.40 5.91 -7.43
N ASP A 95 1.29 7.12 -6.88
CA ASP A 95 2.14 8.25 -7.22
C ASP A 95 3.59 7.96 -6.83
N ARG A 96 4.53 8.53 -7.57
CA ARG A 96 5.97 8.43 -7.31
C ARG A 96 6.61 9.78 -7.03
N SER A 97 5.87 10.76 -6.51
CA SER A 97 6.42 12.06 -6.12
C SER A 97 7.60 11.89 -5.16
N ALA A 98 8.66 12.67 -5.40
CA ALA A 98 9.86 12.65 -4.57
C ALA A 98 9.59 13.25 -3.18
N GLY A 99 10.38 12.83 -2.20
CA GLY A 99 10.31 13.36 -0.83
C GLY A 99 9.22 12.72 0.04
N ASP A 100 8.60 11.64 -0.42
CA ASP A 100 7.59 10.93 0.34
C ASP A 100 8.18 10.23 1.56
N SER A 101 7.44 10.25 2.66
CA SER A 101 7.70 9.44 3.84
C SER A 101 6.50 8.55 4.14
N VAL A 102 6.74 7.43 4.80
CA VAL A 102 5.70 6.46 5.14
C VAL A 102 5.67 6.27 6.65
N ALA A 103 4.48 6.42 7.23
CA ALA A 103 4.22 6.19 8.64
C ALA A 103 3.50 4.84 8.81
N TYR A 104 3.92 4.10 9.82
CA TYR A 104 3.35 2.80 10.19
C TYR A 104 2.82 2.89 11.63
N PRO A 105 1.54 3.25 11.82
CA PRO A 105 1.03 3.57 13.16
C PRO A 105 1.04 2.40 14.14
N ASP A 106 0.97 1.16 13.64
CA ASP A 106 0.89 -0.04 14.46
C ASP A 106 2.27 -0.68 14.72
N ASP A 107 3.33 -0.16 14.10
CA ASP A 107 4.66 -0.76 14.13
C ASP A 107 5.72 0.27 14.50
N ASP A 108 6.85 -0.17 15.05
CA ASP A 108 8.01 0.68 15.34
C ASP A 108 8.83 0.88 14.06
N LEU A 109 8.23 1.57 13.09
CA LEU A 109 8.77 1.67 11.75
C LEU A 109 8.35 2.99 11.11
N MET A 110 9.26 3.62 10.41
CA MET A 110 8.97 4.69 9.46
C MET A 110 9.92 4.61 8.27
N LEU A 111 9.47 5.06 7.12
CA LEU A 111 10.27 5.15 5.91
C LEU A 111 10.46 6.63 5.60
N VAL A 112 11.71 7.09 5.60
CA VAL A 112 12.02 8.51 5.45
C VAL A 112 12.89 8.75 4.22
N PRO A 113 12.70 9.89 3.51
CA PRO A 113 13.52 10.24 2.36
C PRO A 113 14.88 10.78 2.81
N LEU A 114 15.91 10.47 2.03
CA LEU A 114 17.23 11.07 2.14
C LEU A 114 17.43 12.16 1.08
N ALA A 115 18.45 13.00 1.28
CA ALA A 115 18.77 14.09 0.36
C ALA A 115 19.11 13.63 -1.07
N ASP A 116 19.61 12.39 -1.22
CA ASP A 116 19.95 11.79 -2.51
C ASP A 116 18.76 11.14 -3.23
N GLY A 117 17.55 11.24 -2.68
CA GLY A 117 16.34 10.64 -3.24
C GLY A 117 16.09 9.20 -2.81
N GLN A 118 17.00 8.58 -2.08
CA GLN A 118 16.79 7.26 -1.49
C GLN A 118 15.87 7.36 -0.26
N ARG A 119 15.29 6.23 0.14
CA ARG A 119 14.48 6.13 1.36
C ARG A 119 15.06 5.05 2.25
N VAL A 120 15.00 5.29 3.56
CA VAL A 120 15.51 4.34 4.56
C VAL A 120 14.47 4.09 5.64
N TYR A 121 14.46 2.87 6.17
CA TYR A 121 13.66 2.53 7.34
C TYR A 121 14.36 2.96 8.61
N ARG A 122 13.59 3.48 9.56
CA ARG A 122 14.04 3.87 10.89
C ARG A 122 13.01 3.45 11.93
N HIS A 123 13.45 3.36 13.18
CA HIS A 123 12.54 3.31 14.33
C HIS A 123 11.79 4.63 14.46
N LYS A 124 10.67 4.64 15.18
CA LYS A 124 9.85 5.86 15.36
C LYS A 124 10.59 6.96 16.11
N ASP A 125 11.62 6.62 16.90
CA ASP A 125 12.48 7.59 17.57
C ASP A 125 13.57 8.17 16.64
N GLY A 126 13.64 7.72 15.39
CA GLY A 126 14.60 8.17 14.39
C GLY A 126 15.89 7.35 14.33
N THR A 127 16.08 6.38 15.22
CA THR A 127 17.29 5.53 15.18
C THR A 127 17.26 4.58 13.99
N PRO A 128 18.41 4.28 13.36
CA PRO A 128 18.47 3.37 12.22
C PRO A 128 18.24 1.91 12.62
N TYR A 129 17.73 1.15 11.66
CA TYR A 129 17.70 -0.31 11.73
C TYR A 129 19.04 -0.92 11.39
#